data_da671c4a9eb83943fb1c00e127ecba8c
#
_entry.id   da671c4a9eb83943fb1c00e127ecba8c
#
_cell.length_a   1.000
_cell.length_b   1.000
_cell.length_c   1.000
_cell.angle_alpha   90.00
_cell.angle_beta   90.00
_cell.angle_gamma   90.00
#
_symmetry.space_group_name_H-M   'P 1'
#
loop_
_entity.id
_entity.type
_entity.pdbx_description
1 polymer ?
#
loop_
_entity_poly.entity_id
_entity_poly.type
_entity_poly.pdbx_seq_one_letter_code
_entity_poly.pdbx_strand_id
1 'polypeptide(L)'
;ELDTQKITVTNLESGELSAFHEEYVRYHLHYRDEHSPELLQKAVDEGIIQQYLEDLVVAVKDKLSEQAEIWCNEDKSFQIANESGNLLEVCRIANMYREQARDSVYAALVYV
;
A
#
# COMPACT_ATOMS: atom_id res chain seq x y z
N GLU A 1 -5.89 -20.93 -27.70
CA GLU A 1 -4.86 -20.49 -27.32
C GLU A 1 -4.82 -19.17 -26.85
N LEU A 2 -5.74 -18.61 -27.04
CA LEU A 2 -5.84 -17.30 -26.64
C LEU A 2 -5.77 -17.10 -25.17
N ASP A 3 -6.29 -18.05 -24.40
CA ASP A 3 -6.29 -17.91 -22.96
C ASP A 3 -4.90 -17.93 -22.36
N THR A 4 -3.95 -18.50 -23.09
CA THR A 4 -2.59 -18.51 -22.58
C THR A 4 -1.98 -17.11 -22.55
N GLN A 5 -2.62 -16.17 -23.20
CA GLN A 5 -2.15 -14.79 -23.18
C GLN A 5 -2.57 -14.04 -21.93
N LYS A 6 -3.60 -14.53 -21.26
CA LYS A 6 -4.10 -13.85 -20.08
C LYS A 6 -3.25 -14.18 -18.86
N ILE A 7 -2.76 -13.14 -18.18
CA ILE A 7 -1.95 -13.28 -16.99
C ILE A 7 -2.84 -13.14 -15.77
N THR A 8 -2.79 -14.12 -14.87
CA THR A 8 -3.57 -14.08 -13.65
C THR A 8 -2.78 -13.40 -12.55
N VAL A 9 -3.49 -12.96 -11.50
CA VAL A 9 -2.84 -12.36 -10.34
C VAL A 9 -1.85 -13.34 -9.71
N THR A 10 -2.21 -14.63 -9.64
CA THR A 10 -1.32 -15.65 -9.10
C THR A 10 -0.02 -15.75 -9.89
N ASN A 11 -0.10 -15.70 -11.21
CA ASN A 11 1.08 -15.73 -12.05
C ASN A 11 1.96 -14.49 -11.84
N LEU A 12 1.35 -13.33 -11.70
CA LEU A 12 2.09 -12.10 -11.42
C LEU A 12 2.79 -12.18 -10.07
N GLU A 13 2.10 -12.65 -9.05
CA GLU A 13 2.65 -12.74 -7.70
C GLU A 13 3.83 -13.70 -7.61
N SER A 14 3.81 -14.77 -8.38
CA SER A 14 4.90 -15.74 -8.35
C SER A 14 6.03 -15.40 -9.31
N GLY A 15 5.79 -14.47 -10.24
CA GLY A 15 6.76 -14.07 -11.25
C GLY A 15 7.34 -12.69 -11.02
N GLU A 16 7.00 -11.76 -11.91
CA GLU A 16 7.57 -10.41 -11.91
C GLU A 16 7.34 -9.63 -10.62
N LEU A 17 6.25 -9.92 -9.93
CA LEU A 17 5.86 -9.16 -8.74
C LEU A 17 6.23 -9.84 -7.44
N SER A 18 6.99 -10.93 -7.50
CA SER A 18 7.40 -11.65 -6.30
C SER A 18 8.29 -10.81 -5.38
N ALA A 19 8.90 -9.74 -5.90
CA ALA A 19 9.72 -8.84 -5.10
C ALA A 19 8.91 -7.89 -4.23
N PHE A 20 7.62 -7.73 -4.49
CA PHE A 20 6.76 -6.89 -3.67
C PHE A 20 6.30 -7.67 -2.45
N HIS A 21 6.67 -7.19 -1.26
CA HIS A 21 6.34 -7.86 0.00
C HIS A 21 5.16 -7.21 0.71
N GLU A 22 4.71 -6.05 0.26
CA GLU A 22 3.59 -5.33 0.87
C GLU A 22 2.29 -6.06 0.55
N GLU A 23 1.55 -6.47 1.59
CA GLU A 23 0.31 -7.20 1.37
C GLU A 23 -0.75 -6.38 0.64
N TYR A 24 -0.71 -5.04 0.77
CA TYR A 24 -1.69 -4.20 0.06
C TYR A 24 -1.49 -4.22 -1.45
N VAL A 25 -0.28 -4.54 -1.94
CA VAL A 25 -0.06 -4.72 -3.38
C VAL A 25 -0.89 -5.91 -3.86
N ARG A 26 -0.86 -7.01 -3.10
CA ARG A 26 -1.66 -8.19 -3.44
C ARG A 26 -3.15 -7.88 -3.38
N TYR A 27 -3.59 -7.16 -2.35
CA TYR A 27 -5.00 -6.79 -2.22
C TYR A 27 -5.45 -5.92 -3.39
N HIS A 28 -4.63 -4.98 -3.82
CA HIS A 28 -4.94 -4.12 -4.94
C HIS A 28 -5.05 -4.91 -6.24
N LEU A 29 -4.13 -5.85 -6.47
CA LEU A 29 -4.15 -6.67 -7.67
C LEU A 29 -5.41 -7.54 -7.73
N HIS A 30 -5.79 -8.15 -6.60
CA HIS A 30 -7.01 -8.96 -6.56
C HIS A 30 -8.25 -8.11 -6.77
N TYR A 31 -8.28 -6.92 -6.19
CA TYR A 31 -9.40 -6.00 -6.37
C TYR A 31 -9.54 -5.61 -7.84
N ARG A 32 -8.44 -5.26 -8.49
CA ARG A 32 -8.45 -4.86 -9.90
C ARG A 32 -8.81 -6.02 -10.81
N ASP A 33 -8.33 -7.21 -10.50
CA ASP A 33 -8.67 -8.40 -11.28
C ASP A 33 -10.16 -8.69 -11.21
N GLU A 34 -10.78 -8.46 -10.05
CA GLU A 34 -12.21 -8.69 -9.86
C GLU A 34 -13.07 -7.61 -10.52
N HIS A 35 -12.66 -6.35 -10.43
CA HIS A 35 -13.51 -5.23 -10.86
C HIS A 35 -13.13 -4.62 -12.19
N SER A 36 -11.89 -4.73 -12.61
CA SER A 36 -11.41 -4.12 -13.86
C SER A 36 -10.30 -4.96 -14.49
N PRO A 37 -10.58 -6.24 -14.82
CA PRO A 37 -9.53 -7.12 -15.31
C PRO A 37 -8.89 -6.66 -16.61
N GLU A 38 -9.63 -5.98 -17.48
CA GLU A 38 -9.07 -5.51 -18.74
C GLU A 38 -8.06 -4.39 -18.52
N LEU A 39 -8.23 -3.54 -17.50
CA LEU A 39 -7.25 -2.51 -17.19
C LEU A 39 -5.97 -3.12 -16.64
N LEU A 40 -6.11 -4.14 -15.80
CA LEU A 40 -4.96 -4.86 -15.26
C LEU A 40 -4.19 -5.54 -16.39
N GLN A 41 -4.90 -6.25 -17.27
CA GLN A 41 -4.27 -6.93 -18.39
C GLN A 41 -3.57 -5.93 -19.32
N LYS A 42 -4.17 -4.76 -19.54
CA LYS A 42 -3.57 -3.73 -20.36
C LYS A 42 -2.24 -3.24 -19.77
N ALA A 43 -2.20 -3.05 -18.45
CA ALA A 43 -0.97 -2.63 -17.78
C ALA A 43 0.13 -3.68 -17.94
N VAL A 44 -0.23 -4.95 -17.87
CA VAL A 44 0.73 -6.05 -18.08
C VAL A 44 1.23 -6.04 -19.51
N ASP A 45 0.30 -5.93 -20.47
CA ASP A 45 0.63 -5.97 -21.90
C ASP A 45 1.52 -4.80 -22.30
N GLU A 46 1.33 -3.63 -21.69
CA GLU A 46 2.12 -2.45 -21.99
C GLU A 46 3.44 -2.41 -21.22
N GLY A 47 3.66 -3.37 -20.33
CA GLY A 47 4.89 -3.44 -19.56
C GLY A 47 5.04 -2.39 -18.47
N ILE A 48 3.92 -1.79 -18.05
CA ILE A 48 3.96 -0.72 -17.03
C ILE A 48 3.50 -1.18 -15.66
N ILE A 49 3.17 -2.47 -15.51
CA ILE A 49 2.61 -2.97 -14.27
C ILE A 49 3.55 -2.80 -13.08
N GLN A 50 4.84 -3.02 -13.26
CA GLN A 50 5.79 -2.89 -12.18
C GLN A 50 5.90 -1.44 -11.71
N GLN A 51 6.03 -0.50 -12.64
CA GLN A 51 6.11 0.92 -12.30
C GLN A 51 4.82 1.38 -11.61
N TYR A 52 3.67 0.93 -12.12
CA TYR A 52 2.38 1.24 -11.53
C TYR A 52 2.32 0.79 -10.06
N LEU A 53 2.81 -0.41 -9.77
CA LEU A 53 2.78 -0.92 -8.41
C LEU A 53 3.82 -0.25 -7.51
N GLU A 54 4.96 0.14 -8.05
CA GLU A 54 5.95 0.92 -7.30
C GLU A 54 5.36 2.26 -6.89
N ASP A 55 4.65 2.91 -7.80
CA ASP A 55 3.97 4.16 -7.51
C ASP A 55 2.89 3.98 -6.45
N LEU A 56 2.16 2.86 -6.49
CA LEU A 56 1.16 2.54 -5.48
C LEU A 56 1.81 2.40 -4.10
N VAL A 57 2.94 1.69 -4.03
CA VAL A 57 3.65 1.49 -2.76
C VAL A 57 4.05 2.84 -2.17
N VAL A 58 4.62 3.72 -2.99
CA VAL A 58 5.02 5.05 -2.53
C VAL A 58 3.80 5.84 -2.04
N ALA A 59 2.71 5.83 -2.82
CA ALA A 59 1.51 6.57 -2.46
C ALA A 59 0.91 6.07 -1.15
N VAL A 60 0.84 4.76 -0.94
CA VAL A 60 0.29 4.20 0.30
C VAL A 60 1.16 4.56 1.49
N LYS A 61 2.48 4.40 1.37
CA LYS A 61 3.41 4.71 2.46
C LYS A 61 3.35 6.19 2.82
N ASP A 62 3.32 7.06 1.82
CA ASP A 62 3.26 8.50 2.05
C ASP A 62 1.96 8.90 2.76
N LYS A 63 0.83 8.32 2.35
CA LYS A 63 -0.46 8.64 2.96
C LYS A 63 -0.54 8.14 4.40
N LEU A 64 -0.02 6.94 4.66
CA LEU A 64 0.01 6.41 6.03
C LEU A 64 0.84 7.30 6.93
N SER A 65 2.02 7.72 6.46
CA SER A 65 2.91 8.58 7.23
C SER A 65 2.31 9.96 7.44
N GLU A 66 1.70 10.54 6.41
CA GLU A 66 1.08 11.85 6.48
C GLU A 66 -0.05 11.87 7.51
N GLN A 67 -0.94 10.87 7.46
CA GLN A 67 -2.05 10.80 8.39
C GLN A 67 -1.56 10.56 9.82
N ALA A 68 -0.58 9.69 9.99
CA ALA A 68 -0.01 9.43 11.30
C ALA A 68 0.65 10.68 11.88
N GLU A 69 1.33 11.46 11.04
CA GLU A 69 1.98 12.70 11.48
C GLU A 69 0.94 13.70 11.98
N ILE A 70 -0.17 13.87 11.27
CA ILE A 70 -1.24 14.76 11.68
C ILE A 70 -1.76 14.36 13.07
N TRP A 71 -2.06 13.09 13.26
CA TRP A 71 -2.59 12.61 14.54
C TRP A 71 -1.55 12.68 15.65
N CYS A 72 -0.28 12.40 15.35
CA CYS A 72 0.80 12.52 16.34
C CYS A 72 0.94 13.96 16.83
N ASN A 73 0.83 14.93 15.93
CA ASN A 73 0.96 16.32 16.29
C ASN A 73 -0.16 16.82 17.21
N GLU A 74 -1.29 16.11 17.23
CA GLU A 74 -2.41 16.42 18.09
C GLU A 74 -2.41 15.59 19.37
N ASP A 75 -1.48 14.66 19.52
CA ASP A 75 -1.44 13.74 20.65
C ASP A 75 -0.45 14.22 21.70
N LYS A 76 -0.96 14.50 22.91
CA LYS A 76 -0.11 15.01 24.00
C LYS A 76 0.93 13.99 24.43
N SER A 77 0.60 12.72 24.45
CA SER A 77 1.55 11.66 24.83
C SER A 77 2.72 11.62 23.86
N PHE A 78 2.43 11.77 22.57
CA PHE A 78 3.47 11.85 21.55
C PHE A 78 4.38 13.06 21.76
N GLN A 79 3.79 14.23 22.04
CA GLN A 79 4.54 15.43 22.24
C GLN A 79 5.47 15.31 23.46
N ILE A 80 4.97 14.76 24.56
CA ILE A 80 5.74 14.53 25.78
C ILE A 80 6.90 13.58 25.50
N ALA A 81 6.63 12.47 24.82
CA ALA A 81 7.65 11.48 24.49
C ALA A 81 8.74 12.09 23.60
N ASN A 82 8.32 12.91 22.62
CA ASN A 82 9.26 13.55 21.70
C ASN A 82 10.16 14.57 22.44
N GLU A 83 9.57 15.37 23.31
CA GLU A 83 10.31 16.37 24.07
C GLU A 83 11.28 15.74 25.08
N SER A 84 10.92 14.59 25.63
CA SER A 84 11.77 13.91 26.60
C SER A 84 12.80 12.98 25.96
N GLY A 85 12.78 12.87 24.62
CA GLY A 85 13.72 12.01 23.90
C GLY A 85 13.42 10.53 24.02
N ASN A 86 12.18 10.15 24.36
CA ASN A 86 11.78 8.75 24.50
C ASN A 86 11.43 8.19 23.12
N LEU A 87 12.46 7.76 22.38
CA LEU A 87 12.29 7.29 20.99
C LEU A 87 11.41 6.05 20.88
N LEU A 88 11.46 5.15 21.85
CA LEU A 88 10.62 3.95 21.82
C LEU A 88 9.15 4.32 21.85
N GLU A 89 8.78 5.25 22.73
CA GLU A 89 7.40 5.68 22.84
C GLU A 89 6.96 6.47 21.62
N VAL A 90 7.83 7.32 21.07
CA VAL A 90 7.55 8.06 19.83
C VAL A 90 7.23 7.07 18.70
N CYS A 91 8.06 6.04 18.53
CA CYS A 91 7.84 5.03 17.49
C CYS A 91 6.57 4.23 17.73
N ARG A 92 6.30 3.87 18.99
CA ARG A 92 5.10 3.10 19.32
C ARG A 92 3.83 3.86 18.95
N ILE A 93 3.77 5.14 19.31
CA ILE A 93 2.60 5.97 19.03
C ILE A 93 2.45 6.19 17.53
N ALA A 94 3.54 6.48 16.83
CA ALA A 94 3.50 6.68 15.38
C ALA A 94 3.01 5.43 14.66
N ASN A 95 3.49 4.25 15.07
CA ASN A 95 3.05 2.98 14.46
C ASN A 95 1.59 2.70 14.76
N MET A 96 1.12 3.03 15.96
CA MET A 96 -0.28 2.88 16.31
C MET A 96 -1.17 3.70 15.36
N TYR A 97 -0.78 4.96 15.09
CA TYR A 97 -1.56 5.80 14.20
C TYR A 97 -1.49 5.35 12.75
N ARG A 98 -0.34 4.80 12.31
CA ARG A 98 -0.26 4.20 10.96
C ARG A 98 -1.22 3.04 10.83
N GLU A 99 -1.34 2.20 11.85
CA GLU A 99 -2.28 1.09 11.85
C GLU A 99 -3.72 1.59 11.83
N GLN A 100 -4.03 2.65 12.57
CA GLN A 100 -5.37 3.22 12.56
C GLN A 100 -5.72 3.83 11.20
N ALA A 101 -4.73 4.38 10.51
CA ALA A 101 -4.94 4.98 9.20
C ALA A 101 -5.11 3.94 8.09
N ARG A 102 -4.70 2.70 8.35
CA ARG A 102 -4.62 1.67 7.31
C ARG A 102 -5.92 1.47 6.55
N ASP A 103 -7.03 1.29 7.26
CA ASP A 103 -8.30 1.00 6.61
C ASP A 103 -8.75 2.14 5.69
N SER A 104 -8.57 3.38 6.15
CA SER A 104 -8.94 4.56 5.40
C SER A 104 -8.07 4.72 4.15
N VAL A 105 -6.77 4.55 4.30
CA VAL A 105 -5.82 4.68 3.19
C VAL A 105 -6.05 3.56 2.17
N TYR A 106 -6.26 2.34 2.64
CA TYR A 106 -6.53 1.22 1.74
C TYR A 106 -7.83 1.44 0.96
N ALA A 107 -8.86 1.96 1.61
CA ALA A 107 -10.12 2.25 0.91
C ALA A 107 -9.91 3.29 -0.20
N ALA A 108 -9.01 4.23 0.00
CA ALA A 108 -8.77 5.30 -0.96
C ALA A 108 -7.81 4.90 -2.09
N LEU A 109 -6.83 4.03 -1.82
CA LEU A 109 -5.74 3.77 -2.76
C LEU A 109 -5.63 2.30 -3.19
N VAL A 110 -6.05 1.36 -2.34
CA VAL A 110 -5.89 -0.06 -2.62
C VAL A 110 -7.15 -0.66 -3.25
N TYR A 111 -8.30 -0.30 -2.73
CA TYR A 111 -9.58 -0.83 -3.21
C TYR A 111 -10.27 0.18 -4.13
N VAL A 112 -9.58 0.57 -5.17
CA VAL A 112 -10.12 1.52 -6.16
C VAL A 112 -9.91 1.04 -7.58
#